data_4343e24efecc441a560dda0645e703cf
#
_entry.id   4343e24efecc441a560dda0645e703cf
#
_cell.length_a   1.000
_cell.length_b   1.000
_cell.length_c   1.000
_cell.angle_alpha   90.00
_cell.angle_beta   90.00
_cell.angle_gamma   90.00
#
_symmetry.space_group_name_H-M   'P 1'
#
loop_
_entity.id
_entity.type
_entity.pdbx_description
1 polymer ?
#
loop_
_entity_poly.entity_id
_entity_poly.type
_entity_poly.pdbx_seq_one_letter_code
_entity_poly.pdbx_strand_id
1 'polypeptide(L)'
;LLSVESPIKNYMLIQGDQFIEFNEDEVIHTKYANPNFDLQGSHLYGMSPIRAILRNINSQNSTIDNNVKTMQNGGVFGFIHGGSTGLTQPQADSLKQRLTEMDKSPDRLSQIAGASGEVAFTKISLNTDELKPFDYLKYDQKAICNALGWSDKLLNNNEGGGLNNGGLDEERKRVITDNIQPDLVILKQAFDTKFIKRFKGYENAVIEWDISELPEMQTDMVAMASWLNTIPVTPNEIRVAMKYETL
;
A
#
# COMPACT_ATOMS: atom_id res chain seq x y z
N LEU A 1 -44.91 2.15 -9.60
CA LEU A 1 -43.63 1.58 -9.18
C LEU A 1 -42.86 1.29 -10.46
N LEU A 2 -41.95 2.19 -10.82
CA LEU A 2 -40.98 1.96 -11.88
C LEU A 2 -40.09 0.81 -11.41
N SER A 3 -40.12 -0.33 -12.08
CA SER A 3 -39.11 -1.36 -11.92
C SER A 3 -37.80 -0.76 -12.41
N VAL A 4 -36.88 -0.51 -11.51
CA VAL A 4 -35.51 -0.14 -11.87
C VAL A 4 -34.88 -1.42 -12.40
N GLU A 5 -34.86 -1.56 -13.73
CA GLU A 5 -34.09 -2.63 -14.36
C GLU A 5 -32.62 -2.46 -13.95
N SER A 6 -31.97 -3.57 -13.66
CA SER A 6 -30.53 -3.58 -13.40
C SER A 6 -29.79 -2.96 -14.59
N PRO A 7 -28.84 -2.03 -14.34
CA PRO A 7 -28.06 -1.44 -15.43
C PRO A 7 -27.14 -2.45 -16.11
N ILE A 8 -26.88 -3.61 -15.49
CA ILE A 8 -26.06 -4.68 -16.03
C ILE A 8 -26.98 -5.80 -16.46
N LYS A 9 -26.94 -6.14 -17.74
CA LYS A 9 -27.77 -7.19 -18.33
C LYS A 9 -27.10 -8.55 -18.23
N ASN A 10 -25.86 -8.64 -18.68
CA ASN A 10 -25.09 -9.88 -18.72
C ASN A 10 -23.62 -9.60 -18.38
N TYR A 11 -22.91 -10.63 -17.93
CA TYR A 11 -21.47 -10.64 -17.76
C TYR A 11 -20.85 -11.52 -18.81
N MET A 12 -19.71 -11.10 -19.36
CA MET A 12 -18.99 -11.85 -20.37
C MET A 12 -17.57 -12.13 -19.88
N LEU A 13 -17.21 -13.40 -19.78
CA LEU A 13 -15.84 -13.85 -19.54
C LEU A 13 -15.16 -14.08 -20.87
N ILE A 14 -14.06 -13.35 -21.10
CA ILE A 14 -13.25 -13.48 -22.31
C ILE A 14 -11.99 -14.25 -21.94
N GLN A 15 -11.82 -15.45 -22.50
CA GLN A 15 -10.63 -16.27 -22.28
C GLN A 15 -10.04 -16.69 -23.63
N GLY A 16 -9.04 -15.95 -24.10
CA GLY A 16 -8.52 -16.10 -25.45
C GLY A 16 -9.60 -15.79 -26.50
N ASP A 17 -9.90 -16.75 -27.37
CA ASP A 17 -10.95 -16.65 -28.43
C ASP A 17 -12.33 -17.14 -27.95
N GLN A 18 -12.45 -17.58 -26.72
CA GLN A 18 -13.71 -18.07 -26.17
C GLN A 18 -14.44 -16.97 -25.37
N PHE A 19 -15.75 -16.88 -25.58
CA PHE A 19 -16.66 -15.97 -24.89
C PHE A 19 -17.66 -16.82 -24.13
N ILE A 20 -17.70 -16.64 -22.81
CA ILE A 20 -18.68 -17.29 -21.94
C ILE A 20 -19.56 -16.20 -21.36
N GLU A 21 -20.85 -16.29 -21.62
CA GLU A 21 -21.84 -15.33 -21.16
C GLU A 21 -22.54 -15.86 -19.90
N PHE A 22 -22.68 -15.00 -18.90
CA PHE A 22 -23.39 -15.28 -17.65
C PHE A 22 -24.50 -14.25 -17.45
N ASN A 23 -25.63 -14.72 -17.00
CA ASN A 23 -26.71 -13.83 -16.59
C ASN A 23 -26.36 -13.09 -15.29
N GLU A 24 -27.04 -11.99 -15.00
CA GLU A 24 -26.85 -11.22 -13.80
C GLU A 24 -26.98 -12.06 -12.52
N ASP A 25 -27.89 -13.01 -12.51
CA ASP A 25 -28.12 -13.89 -11.36
C ASP A 25 -27.00 -14.93 -11.11
N GLU A 26 -26.20 -15.21 -12.12
CA GLU A 26 -25.12 -16.20 -12.01
C GLU A 26 -23.81 -15.62 -11.47
N VAL A 27 -23.75 -14.28 -11.35
CA VAL A 27 -22.53 -13.58 -10.92
C VAL A 27 -22.77 -12.79 -9.65
N ILE A 28 -21.89 -12.97 -8.68
CA ILE A 28 -21.81 -12.11 -7.49
C ILE A 28 -20.75 -11.04 -7.77
N HIS A 29 -21.21 -9.83 -8.08
CA HIS A 29 -20.34 -8.70 -8.38
C HIS A 29 -20.23 -7.79 -7.15
N THR A 30 -19.07 -7.84 -6.48
CA THR A 30 -18.72 -6.93 -5.38
C THR A 30 -17.77 -5.85 -5.89
N LYS A 31 -18.00 -4.61 -5.49
CA LYS A 31 -17.18 -3.49 -5.94
C LYS A 31 -17.13 -2.37 -4.90
N TYR A 32 -16.00 -1.68 -4.85
CA TYR A 32 -15.94 -0.38 -4.19
C TYR A 32 -16.69 0.67 -5.00
N ALA A 33 -17.25 1.67 -4.31
CA ALA A 33 -17.94 2.77 -4.98
C ALA A 33 -17.00 3.51 -5.96
N ASN A 34 -17.50 3.77 -7.16
CA ASN A 34 -16.80 4.57 -8.14
C ASN A 34 -17.56 5.88 -8.37
N PRO A 35 -17.01 7.04 -7.95
CA PRO A 35 -17.67 8.33 -8.12
C PRO A 35 -17.63 8.86 -9.56
N ASN A 36 -16.84 8.24 -10.45
CA ASN A 36 -16.75 8.68 -11.84
C ASN A 36 -17.99 8.21 -12.61
N PHE A 37 -18.85 9.14 -12.92
CA PHE A 37 -20.04 8.91 -13.73
C PHE A 37 -19.78 9.41 -15.14
N ASP A 38 -19.57 8.49 -16.09
CA ASP A 38 -19.34 8.80 -17.50
C ASP A 38 -20.30 8.03 -18.41
N LEU A 39 -20.34 8.43 -19.68
CA LEU A 39 -21.16 7.78 -20.71
C LEU A 39 -20.73 6.34 -21.04
N GLN A 40 -19.52 5.96 -20.62
CA GLN A 40 -18.96 4.61 -20.84
C GLN A 40 -19.36 3.65 -19.71
N GLY A 41 -20.06 4.13 -18.69
CA GLY A 41 -20.51 3.29 -17.59
C GLY A 41 -19.44 2.94 -16.56
N SER A 42 -18.41 3.78 -16.39
CA SER A 42 -17.33 3.54 -15.41
C SER A 42 -17.83 3.33 -14.00
N HIS A 43 -18.97 3.92 -13.63
CA HIS A 43 -19.62 3.73 -12.33
C HIS A 43 -20.16 2.30 -12.12
N LEU A 44 -20.31 1.51 -13.19
CA LEU A 44 -20.71 0.10 -13.11
C LEU A 44 -19.57 -0.78 -12.60
N TYR A 45 -18.34 -0.33 -12.78
CA TYR A 45 -17.13 -0.99 -12.29
C TYR A 45 -16.66 -0.31 -11.00
N GLY A 46 -16.03 -1.09 -10.11
CA GLY A 46 -15.43 -0.56 -8.90
C GLY A 46 -14.21 0.32 -9.20
N MET A 47 -13.92 1.26 -8.31
CA MET A 47 -12.68 2.03 -8.36
C MET A 47 -11.68 1.48 -7.35
N SER A 48 -10.48 1.16 -7.82
CA SER A 48 -9.41 0.72 -6.92
C SER A 48 -8.92 1.87 -6.04
N PRO A 49 -8.70 1.66 -4.72
CA PRO A 49 -8.06 2.63 -3.83
C PRO A 49 -6.68 3.08 -4.34
N ILE A 50 -5.97 2.19 -5.03
CA ILE A 50 -4.65 2.47 -5.62
C ILE A 50 -4.69 3.66 -6.59
N ARG A 51 -5.83 3.90 -7.25
CA ARG A 51 -5.96 5.03 -8.18
C ARG A 51 -5.74 6.38 -7.50
N ALA A 52 -6.16 6.51 -6.24
CA ALA A 52 -5.98 7.74 -5.48
C ALA A 52 -4.50 8.03 -5.15
N ILE A 53 -3.70 6.97 -4.99
CA ILE A 53 -2.29 7.05 -4.58
C ILE A 53 -1.30 6.74 -5.70
N LEU A 54 -1.77 6.64 -6.94
CA LEU A 54 -0.90 6.30 -8.08
C LEU A 54 0.28 7.27 -8.22
N ARG A 55 0.08 8.56 -7.90
CA ARG A 55 1.15 9.55 -7.91
C ARG A 55 2.23 9.26 -6.87
N ASN A 56 1.85 8.86 -5.66
CA ASN A 56 2.78 8.51 -4.59
C ASN A 56 3.56 7.24 -4.95
N ILE A 57 2.91 6.25 -5.54
CA ILE A 57 3.57 5.04 -6.04
C ILE A 57 4.60 5.39 -7.12
N ASN A 58 4.23 6.22 -8.09
CA ASN A 58 5.13 6.64 -9.16
C ASN A 58 6.30 7.51 -8.61
N SER A 59 6.03 8.38 -7.64
CA SER A 59 7.04 9.17 -6.93
C SER A 59 8.05 8.26 -6.23
N GLN A 60 7.56 7.25 -5.50
CA GLN A 60 8.41 6.28 -4.81
C GLN A 60 9.29 5.49 -5.79
N ASN A 61 8.72 4.98 -6.87
CA ASN A 61 9.47 4.27 -7.90
C ASN A 61 10.54 5.16 -8.53
N SER A 62 10.19 6.40 -8.91
CA SER A 62 11.13 7.35 -9.48
C SER A 62 12.26 7.72 -8.51
N THR A 63 11.96 7.84 -7.22
CA THR A 63 12.97 8.12 -6.19
C THR A 63 13.94 6.95 -6.03
N ILE A 64 13.43 5.71 -6.02
CA ILE A 64 14.25 4.51 -5.97
C ILE A 64 15.13 4.41 -7.23
N ASP A 65 14.57 4.59 -8.42
CA ASP A 65 15.29 4.56 -9.68
C ASP A 65 16.41 5.62 -9.73
N ASN A 66 16.11 6.84 -9.26
CA ASN A 66 17.09 7.91 -9.17
C ASN A 66 18.22 7.57 -8.18
N ASN A 67 17.90 6.99 -7.02
CA ASN A 67 18.91 6.55 -6.06
C ASN A 67 19.81 5.47 -6.65
N VAL A 68 19.24 4.49 -7.34
CA VAL A 68 20.02 3.44 -8.04
C VAL A 68 20.93 4.04 -9.08
N LYS A 69 20.42 4.92 -9.96
CA LYS A 69 21.22 5.60 -10.99
C LYS A 69 22.31 6.48 -10.38
N THR A 70 22.01 7.19 -9.31
CA THR A 70 22.97 8.03 -8.60
C THR A 70 24.10 7.19 -8.02
N MET A 71 23.78 6.04 -7.42
CA MET A 71 24.78 5.10 -6.91
C MET A 71 25.62 4.47 -8.03
N GLN A 72 24.98 4.08 -9.13
CA GLN A 72 25.66 3.53 -10.30
C GLN A 72 26.62 4.53 -10.95
N ASN A 73 26.27 5.81 -10.98
CA ASN A 73 27.05 6.88 -11.57
C ASN A 73 28.05 7.54 -10.58
N GLY A 74 28.28 6.95 -9.41
CA GLY A 74 29.23 7.48 -8.43
C GLY A 74 28.74 8.71 -7.67
N GLY A 75 27.45 8.98 -7.69
CA GLY A 75 26.79 9.95 -6.76
C GLY A 75 26.67 11.39 -7.26
N VAL A 76 27.37 11.82 -8.30
CA VAL A 76 27.38 13.24 -8.69
C VAL A 76 27.20 13.41 -10.20
N PHE A 77 26.22 14.23 -10.57
CA PHE A 77 26.03 14.66 -11.95
C PHE A 77 26.49 16.11 -12.12
N GLY A 78 27.36 16.36 -13.10
CA GLY A 78 27.91 17.69 -13.33
C GLY A 78 28.65 17.81 -14.65
N PHE A 79 29.14 19.00 -14.93
CA PHE A 79 30.00 19.27 -16.08
C PHE A 79 31.46 19.39 -15.65
N ILE A 80 32.34 18.84 -16.48
CA ILE A 80 33.76 19.05 -16.38
C ILE A 80 34.14 20.11 -17.41
N HIS A 81 34.81 21.16 -16.97
CA HIS A 81 35.26 22.23 -17.84
C HIS A 81 36.72 22.62 -17.51
N GLY A 82 37.39 23.24 -18.45
CA GLY A 82 38.78 23.65 -18.25
C GLY A 82 38.85 25.03 -17.59
N GLY A 83 38.66 25.11 -16.28
CA GLY A 83 38.83 26.33 -15.49
C GLY A 83 38.61 27.65 -16.23
N SER A 84 39.56 28.59 -16.10
CA SER A 84 39.55 29.89 -16.76
C SER A 84 39.96 29.85 -18.24
N THR A 85 40.66 28.81 -18.68
CA THR A 85 41.20 28.71 -20.04
C THR A 85 40.28 27.96 -21.04
N GLY A 86 39.28 27.25 -20.53
CA GLY A 86 38.39 26.42 -21.34
C GLY A 86 39.06 25.11 -21.81
N LEU A 87 38.26 24.12 -22.17
CA LEU A 87 38.73 22.91 -22.84
C LEU A 87 38.50 23.04 -24.34
N THR A 88 39.50 22.64 -25.14
CA THR A 88 39.27 22.48 -26.58
C THR A 88 38.40 21.25 -26.82
N GLN A 89 37.66 21.23 -27.95
CA GLN A 89 36.75 20.12 -28.25
C GLN A 89 37.44 18.74 -28.20
N PRO A 90 38.64 18.55 -28.77
CA PRO A 90 39.36 17.25 -28.67
C PRO A 90 39.71 16.85 -27.24
N GLN A 91 40.02 17.83 -26.38
CA GLN A 91 40.30 17.55 -24.96
C GLN A 91 39.06 17.15 -24.20
N ALA A 92 37.94 17.79 -24.46
CA ALA A 92 36.64 17.43 -23.87
C ALA A 92 36.20 16.03 -24.29
N ASP A 93 36.36 15.68 -25.56
CA ASP A 93 36.01 14.37 -26.09
C ASP A 93 36.91 13.27 -25.51
N SER A 94 38.24 13.52 -25.42
CA SER A 94 39.17 12.60 -24.79
C SER A 94 38.87 12.36 -23.31
N LEU A 95 38.50 13.42 -22.57
CA LEU A 95 38.14 13.31 -21.17
C LEU A 95 36.82 12.52 -20.98
N LYS A 96 35.84 12.81 -21.82
CA LYS A 96 34.56 12.07 -21.85
C LYS A 96 34.79 10.58 -22.12
N GLN A 97 35.62 10.24 -23.08
CA GLN A 97 35.93 8.85 -23.41
C GLN A 97 36.60 8.14 -22.25
N ARG A 98 37.60 8.73 -21.61
CA ARG A 98 38.27 8.16 -20.43
C ARG A 98 37.31 7.94 -19.26
N LEU A 99 36.44 8.90 -18.96
CA LEU A 99 35.45 8.76 -17.91
C LEU A 99 34.46 7.63 -18.22
N THR A 100 34.03 7.51 -19.50
CA THR A 100 33.14 6.42 -19.93
C THR A 100 33.81 5.05 -19.83
N GLU A 101 35.10 4.96 -20.12
CA GLU A 101 35.90 3.71 -19.97
C GLU A 101 36.08 3.34 -18.50
N MET A 102 36.36 4.33 -17.64
CA MET A 102 36.41 4.13 -16.18
C MET A 102 35.09 3.67 -15.59
N ASP A 103 33.99 4.19 -16.05
CA ASP A 103 32.63 3.82 -15.57
C ASP A 103 32.28 2.36 -15.90
N LYS A 104 32.80 1.85 -17.01
CA LYS A 104 32.63 0.44 -17.41
C LYS A 104 33.57 -0.53 -16.69
N SER A 105 34.57 -0.04 -15.96
CA SER A 105 35.51 -0.87 -15.23
C SER A 105 34.94 -1.38 -13.91
N PRO A 106 35.15 -2.66 -13.55
CA PRO A 106 34.74 -3.19 -12.24
C PRO A 106 35.40 -2.43 -11.07
N ASP A 107 36.57 -1.85 -11.28
CA ASP A 107 37.36 -1.15 -10.25
C ASP A 107 37.22 0.37 -10.32
N ARG A 108 36.11 0.89 -10.86
CA ARG A 108 35.89 2.33 -11.09
C ARG A 108 36.14 3.22 -9.88
N LEU A 109 35.88 2.72 -8.67
CA LEU A 109 36.04 3.49 -7.42
C LEU A 109 37.50 3.68 -7.00
N SER A 110 38.44 2.87 -7.52
CA SER A 110 39.85 2.93 -7.22
C SER A 110 40.67 3.62 -8.32
N GLN A 111 40.06 4.01 -9.44
CA GLN A 111 40.76 4.62 -10.57
C GLN A 111 40.81 6.15 -10.44
N ILE A 112 41.98 6.70 -10.65
CA ILE A 112 42.28 8.12 -10.68
C ILE A 112 42.57 8.53 -12.12
N ALA A 113 41.70 9.43 -12.68
CA ALA A 113 41.99 10.03 -13.99
C ALA A 113 42.90 11.23 -13.83
N GLY A 114 44.07 11.18 -14.47
CA GLY A 114 44.97 12.32 -14.58
C GLY A 114 44.59 13.21 -15.78
N ALA A 115 44.51 14.51 -15.57
CA ALA A 115 44.37 15.50 -16.65
C ALA A 115 45.59 16.42 -16.66
N SER A 116 46.11 16.73 -17.85
CA SER A 116 47.16 17.73 -18.02
C SER A 116 46.51 19.09 -18.26
N GLY A 117 46.35 19.89 -17.21
CA GLY A 117 45.74 21.20 -17.25
C GLY A 117 44.76 21.42 -16.10
N GLU A 118 44.31 22.67 -16.01
CA GLU A 118 43.30 23.04 -15.01
C GLU A 118 41.94 22.43 -15.43
N VAL A 119 41.37 21.58 -14.56
CA VAL A 119 40.07 20.98 -14.76
C VAL A 119 39.19 21.36 -13.58
N ALA A 120 38.06 21.96 -13.86
CA ALA A 120 37.07 22.27 -12.85
C ALA A 120 35.81 21.42 -13.08
N PHE A 121 35.18 21.02 -12.00
CA PHE A 121 33.93 20.28 -12.02
C PHE A 121 32.81 21.16 -11.47
N THR A 122 31.83 21.47 -12.28
CA THR A 122 30.63 22.17 -11.84
C THR A 122 29.51 21.19 -11.65
N LYS A 123 29.12 20.99 -10.39
CA LYS A 123 28.00 20.14 -9.99
C LYS A 123 26.70 20.78 -10.41
N ILE A 124 25.81 20.02 -11.08
CA ILE A 124 24.48 20.48 -11.51
C ILE A 124 23.40 19.79 -10.69
N SER A 125 23.66 18.56 -10.24
CA SER A 125 22.68 17.85 -9.43
C SER A 125 22.57 18.47 -8.03
N LEU A 126 21.34 18.53 -7.52
CA LEU A 126 21.11 18.78 -6.11
C LEU A 126 21.79 17.69 -5.27
N ASN A 127 22.25 18.06 -4.08
CA ASN A 127 22.85 17.10 -3.18
C ASN A 127 21.76 16.14 -2.64
N THR A 128 22.14 14.92 -2.30
CA THR A 128 21.21 13.95 -1.70
C THR A 128 20.58 14.52 -0.42
N ASP A 129 21.34 15.32 0.33
CA ASP A 129 20.83 16.00 1.54
C ASP A 129 19.81 17.10 1.23
N GLU A 130 19.93 17.77 0.07
CA GLU A 130 18.99 18.80 -0.39
C GLU A 130 17.70 18.19 -0.93
N LEU A 131 17.79 17.03 -1.57
CA LEU A 131 16.64 16.30 -2.12
C LEU A 131 15.85 15.54 -1.06
N LYS A 132 16.46 15.22 0.10
CA LYS A 132 15.84 14.44 1.18
C LYS A 132 15.03 13.23 0.69
N PRO A 133 15.59 12.37 -0.17
CA PRO A 133 14.82 11.30 -0.82
C PRO A 133 14.23 10.31 0.17
N PHE A 134 14.86 10.11 1.34
CA PHE A 134 14.37 9.22 2.38
C PHE A 134 13.13 9.78 3.09
N ASP A 135 13.03 11.11 3.27
CA ASP A 135 11.86 11.73 3.86
C ASP A 135 10.65 11.62 2.92
N TYR A 136 10.88 11.78 1.60
CA TYR A 136 9.81 11.56 0.60
C TYR A 136 9.37 10.10 0.54
N LEU A 137 10.29 9.15 0.60
CA LEU A 137 9.94 7.72 0.63
C LEU A 137 9.05 7.37 1.84
N LYS A 138 9.38 7.90 3.04
CA LYS A 138 8.55 7.72 4.23
C LYS A 138 7.17 8.35 4.09
N TYR A 139 7.12 9.56 3.53
CA TYR A 139 5.86 10.25 3.27
C TYR A 139 4.98 9.47 2.30
N ASP A 140 5.54 9.05 1.18
CA ASP A 140 4.82 8.26 0.18
C ASP A 140 4.36 6.91 0.75
N GLN A 141 5.20 6.22 1.52
CA GLN A 141 4.83 5.00 2.23
C GLN A 141 3.63 5.21 3.16
N LYS A 142 3.67 6.29 3.95
CA LYS A 142 2.57 6.64 4.86
C LYS A 142 1.28 6.97 4.09
N ALA A 143 1.38 7.68 2.97
CA ALA A 143 0.24 7.97 2.11
C ALA A 143 -0.37 6.70 1.51
N ILE A 144 0.46 5.74 1.10
CA ILE A 144 0.02 4.43 0.59
C ILE A 144 -0.70 3.65 1.69
N CYS A 145 -0.11 3.56 2.89
CA CYS A 145 -0.74 2.89 4.03
C CYS A 145 -2.10 3.50 4.36
N ASN A 146 -2.17 4.83 4.47
CA ASN A 146 -3.42 5.52 4.78
C ASN A 146 -4.52 5.27 3.73
N ALA A 147 -4.17 5.23 2.45
CA ALA A 147 -5.15 4.99 1.39
C ALA A 147 -5.65 3.54 1.33
N LEU A 148 -4.84 2.60 1.81
CA LEU A 148 -5.21 1.19 1.95
C LEU A 148 -5.80 0.85 3.32
N GLY A 149 -5.96 1.85 4.22
CA GLY A 149 -6.45 1.64 5.58
C GLY A 149 -5.50 0.84 6.46
N TRP A 150 -4.20 0.82 6.12
CA TRP A 150 -3.18 0.11 6.88
C TRP A 150 -2.42 1.08 7.78
N SER A 151 -1.97 0.63 8.96
CA SER A 151 -1.13 1.45 9.82
C SER A 151 0.33 1.34 9.43
N ASP A 152 1.00 2.48 9.22
CA ASP A 152 2.44 2.55 8.94
C ASP A 152 3.29 2.01 10.10
N LYS A 153 2.77 2.04 11.33
CA LYS A 153 3.44 1.50 12.52
C LYS A 153 3.57 -0.03 12.50
N LEU A 154 2.69 -0.72 11.77
CA LEU A 154 2.75 -2.18 11.61
C LEU A 154 3.77 -2.63 10.55
N LEU A 155 4.24 -1.72 9.71
CA LEU A 155 5.38 -1.95 8.87
C LEU A 155 6.62 -1.75 9.73
N ASN A 156 7.53 -2.69 9.80
CA ASN A 156 8.73 -2.79 10.66
C ASN A 156 9.63 -1.52 10.77
N ASN A 157 9.06 -0.34 10.59
CA ASN A 157 9.71 0.97 10.68
C ASN A 157 9.70 1.49 12.12
N ASN A 158 10.17 0.71 13.07
CA ASN A 158 10.32 1.12 14.47
C ASN A 158 11.44 2.16 14.61
N GLU A 159 11.18 3.39 14.23
CA GLU A 159 12.04 4.54 14.58
C GLU A 159 11.82 5.00 16.04
N GLY A 160 10.85 4.47 16.73
CA GLY A 160 10.59 4.71 18.14
C GLY A 160 10.85 3.44 18.94
N GLY A 161 12.09 3.23 19.39
CA GLY A 161 12.49 2.12 20.25
C GLY A 161 11.78 2.14 21.61
N GLY A 162 10.50 1.84 21.61
CA GLY A 162 9.73 1.57 22.80
C GLY A 162 9.11 0.19 22.67
N LEU A 163 9.49 -0.72 23.58
CA LEU A 163 8.90 -2.04 23.78
C LEU A 163 7.41 -1.94 24.20
N ASN A 164 6.59 -1.20 23.47
CA ASN A 164 5.18 -1.11 23.80
C ASN A 164 4.38 -1.99 22.84
N ASN A 165 4.44 -3.32 23.05
CA ASN A 165 3.63 -4.28 22.31
C ASN A 165 2.13 -3.94 22.37
N GLY A 166 1.66 -3.32 23.47
CA GLY A 166 0.26 -2.92 23.62
C GLY A 166 -0.20 -1.94 22.54
N GLY A 167 0.65 -1.02 22.10
CA GLY A 167 0.30 -0.08 21.02
C GLY A 167 0.21 -0.72 19.65
N LEU A 168 0.95 -1.80 19.38
CA LEU A 168 0.88 -2.54 18.14
C LEU A 168 -0.38 -3.40 18.04
N ASP A 169 -0.79 -3.99 19.14
CA ASP A 169 -2.00 -4.81 19.18
C ASP A 169 -3.26 -3.95 19.02
N GLU A 170 -3.27 -2.74 19.60
CA GLU A 170 -4.32 -1.76 19.36
C GLU A 170 -4.38 -1.30 17.89
N GLU A 171 -3.22 -1.08 17.25
CA GLU A 171 -3.17 -0.72 15.83
C GLU A 171 -3.64 -1.87 14.94
N ARG A 172 -3.31 -3.13 15.25
CA ARG A 172 -3.82 -4.31 14.54
C ARG A 172 -5.34 -4.42 14.68
N LYS A 173 -5.85 -4.29 15.90
CA LYS A 173 -7.28 -4.27 16.18
C LYS A 173 -7.99 -3.18 15.39
N ARG A 174 -7.41 -1.98 15.34
CA ARG A 174 -7.93 -0.86 14.56
C ARG A 174 -8.00 -1.17 13.08
N VAL A 175 -6.94 -1.76 12.49
CA VAL A 175 -6.93 -2.16 11.06
C VAL A 175 -8.04 -3.17 10.78
N ILE A 176 -8.25 -4.14 11.67
CA ILE A 176 -9.33 -5.13 11.52
C ILE A 176 -10.69 -4.44 11.56
N THR A 177 -10.91 -3.56 12.55
CA THR A 177 -12.21 -2.93 12.78
C THR A 177 -12.54 -1.88 11.72
N ASP A 178 -11.57 -1.04 11.37
CA ASP A 178 -11.82 0.14 10.51
C ASP A 178 -11.69 -0.18 9.02
N ASN A 179 -10.95 -1.24 8.65
CA ASN A 179 -10.68 -1.56 7.26
C ASN A 179 -11.23 -2.93 6.83
N ILE A 180 -10.88 -4.00 7.53
CA ILE A 180 -11.28 -5.36 7.13
C ILE A 180 -12.77 -5.59 7.36
N GLN A 181 -13.29 -5.16 8.50
CA GLN A 181 -14.71 -5.38 8.85
C GLN A 181 -15.69 -4.72 7.87
N PRO A 182 -15.49 -3.48 7.40
CA PRO A 182 -16.32 -2.90 6.35
C PRO A 182 -16.31 -3.70 5.04
N ASP A 183 -15.16 -4.24 4.63
CA ASP A 183 -15.06 -5.08 3.44
C ASP A 183 -15.82 -6.40 3.60
N LEU A 184 -15.74 -7.01 4.78
CA LEU A 184 -16.52 -8.21 5.11
C LEU A 184 -18.04 -7.93 5.09
N VAL A 185 -18.49 -6.72 5.47
CA VAL A 185 -19.90 -6.31 5.37
C VAL A 185 -20.36 -6.24 3.91
N ILE A 186 -19.52 -5.69 3.01
CA ILE A 186 -19.81 -5.64 1.57
C ILE A 186 -19.96 -7.06 1.01
N LEU A 187 -19.04 -7.95 1.35
CA LEU A 187 -19.09 -9.35 0.93
C LEU A 187 -20.33 -10.04 1.50
N LYS A 188 -20.62 -9.87 2.80
CA LYS A 188 -21.81 -10.41 3.44
C LYS A 188 -23.07 -10.04 2.69
N GLN A 189 -23.27 -8.74 2.43
CA GLN A 189 -24.45 -8.24 1.72
C GLN A 189 -24.61 -8.86 0.33
N ALA A 190 -23.50 -9.03 -0.39
CA ALA A 190 -23.51 -9.63 -1.71
C ALA A 190 -23.88 -11.13 -1.65
N PHE A 191 -23.37 -11.87 -0.69
CA PHE A 191 -23.70 -13.28 -0.49
C PHE A 191 -25.13 -13.47 0.03
N ASP A 192 -25.56 -12.70 1.01
CA ASP A 192 -26.94 -12.78 1.54
C ASP A 192 -27.97 -12.48 0.44
N THR A 193 -27.65 -11.54 -0.46
CA THR A 193 -28.60 -11.11 -1.50
C THR A 193 -28.67 -12.08 -2.66
N LYS A 194 -27.52 -12.58 -3.14
CA LYS A 194 -27.44 -13.37 -4.38
C LYS A 194 -27.21 -14.85 -4.18
N PHE A 195 -26.53 -15.27 -3.11
CA PHE A 195 -26.20 -16.67 -2.87
C PHE A 195 -27.20 -17.39 -1.98
N ILE A 196 -27.46 -16.89 -0.78
CA ILE A 196 -28.30 -17.55 0.21
C ILE A 196 -29.72 -17.78 -0.31
N LYS A 197 -30.29 -16.79 -1.00
CA LYS A 197 -31.67 -16.84 -1.53
C LYS A 197 -31.91 -17.96 -2.55
N ARG A 198 -30.84 -18.59 -3.07
CA ARG A 198 -30.96 -19.73 -3.99
C ARG A 198 -31.28 -21.07 -3.30
N PHE A 199 -31.08 -21.13 -1.99
CA PHE A 199 -31.35 -22.36 -1.22
C PHE A 199 -32.74 -22.32 -0.63
N LYS A 200 -33.60 -23.22 -1.09
CA LYS A 200 -34.96 -23.36 -0.57
C LYS A 200 -34.91 -23.75 0.91
N GLY A 201 -35.67 -23.03 1.74
CA GLY A 201 -35.72 -23.23 3.19
C GLY A 201 -34.70 -22.39 3.98
N TYR A 202 -33.83 -21.65 3.32
CA TYR A 202 -32.81 -20.78 3.93
C TYR A 202 -32.97 -19.31 3.50
N GLU A 203 -34.13 -18.90 2.99
CA GLU A 203 -34.39 -17.58 2.45
C GLU A 203 -34.16 -16.46 3.48
N ASN A 204 -34.29 -16.78 4.78
CA ASN A 204 -34.08 -15.86 5.89
C ASN A 204 -32.72 -16.05 6.59
N ALA A 205 -31.90 -16.99 6.12
CA ALA A 205 -30.56 -17.17 6.67
C ALA A 205 -29.65 -15.98 6.26
N VAL A 206 -28.71 -15.66 7.12
CA VAL A 206 -27.69 -14.64 6.89
C VAL A 206 -26.31 -15.22 7.19
N ILE A 207 -25.32 -14.77 6.46
CA ILE A 207 -23.92 -15.12 6.73
C ILE A 207 -23.38 -14.14 7.77
N GLU A 208 -22.70 -14.64 8.78
CA GLU A 208 -21.93 -13.83 9.73
C GLU A 208 -20.48 -14.26 9.74
N TRP A 209 -19.60 -13.29 9.77
CA TRP A 209 -18.18 -13.50 9.90
C TRP A 209 -17.81 -13.48 11.38
N ASP A 210 -17.37 -14.61 11.91
CA ASP A 210 -16.88 -14.66 13.29
C ASP A 210 -15.40 -14.25 13.33
N ILE A 211 -15.16 -13.02 13.75
CA ILE A 211 -13.82 -12.47 13.94
C ILE A 211 -13.35 -12.56 15.40
N SER A 212 -14.16 -13.13 16.30
CA SER A 212 -13.87 -13.18 17.73
C SER A 212 -12.70 -14.13 18.08
N GLU A 213 -12.42 -15.07 17.19
CA GLU A 213 -11.28 -16.00 17.35
C GLU A 213 -9.93 -15.39 16.98
N LEU A 214 -9.92 -14.22 16.31
CA LEU A 214 -8.67 -13.54 15.99
C LEU A 214 -7.98 -13.10 17.28
N PRO A 215 -6.67 -13.37 17.47
CA PRO A 215 -5.95 -13.01 18.70
C PRO A 215 -6.09 -11.53 19.06
N GLU A 216 -6.07 -10.65 18.07
CA GLU A 216 -6.18 -9.20 18.25
C GLU A 216 -7.58 -8.76 18.70
N MET A 217 -8.61 -9.59 18.43
CA MET A 217 -10.00 -9.31 18.80
C MET A 217 -10.41 -9.99 20.11
N GLN A 218 -9.55 -10.85 20.64
CA GLN A 218 -9.83 -11.47 21.93
C GLN A 218 -9.81 -10.45 23.05
N THR A 219 -10.76 -10.57 23.94
CA THR A 219 -10.82 -9.72 25.13
C THR A 219 -9.65 -10.06 26.05
N ASP A 220 -8.93 -9.04 26.52
CA ASP A 220 -7.94 -9.23 27.56
C ASP A 220 -8.64 -9.71 28.82
N MET A 221 -8.57 -11.02 29.05
CA MET A 221 -9.22 -11.68 30.18
C MET A 221 -8.71 -11.17 31.52
N VAL A 222 -7.43 -10.73 31.59
CA VAL A 222 -6.83 -10.20 32.80
C VAL A 222 -7.38 -8.81 33.11
N ALA A 223 -7.43 -7.94 32.09
CA ALA A 223 -8.01 -6.60 32.22
C ALA A 223 -9.52 -6.70 32.55
N MET A 224 -10.23 -7.60 31.88
CA MET A 224 -11.66 -7.83 32.13
C MET A 224 -11.91 -8.37 33.55
N ALA A 225 -11.15 -9.35 34.01
CA ALA A 225 -11.26 -9.87 35.37
C ALA A 225 -10.94 -8.79 36.42
N SER A 226 -9.93 -7.99 36.17
CA SER A 226 -9.55 -6.85 37.04
C SER A 226 -10.68 -5.83 37.13
N TRP A 227 -11.30 -5.47 35.99
CA TRP A 227 -12.44 -4.53 35.95
C TRP A 227 -13.67 -5.11 36.64
N LEU A 228 -14.03 -6.38 36.39
CA LEU A 228 -15.16 -7.04 37.03
C LEU A 228 -15.03 -7.11 38.55
N ASN A 229 -13.82 -7.22 39.08
CA ASN A 229 -13.57 -7.19 40.51
C ASN A 229 -13.78 -5.79 41.16
N THR A 230 -13.83 -4.73 40.37
CA THR A 230 -14.07 -3.36 40.87
C THR A 230 -15.53 -2.99 40.95
N ILE A 231 -16.43 -3.76 40.35
CA ILE A 231 -17.87 -3.53 40.35
C ILE A 231 -18.58 -4.61 41.18
N PRO A 232 -19.71 -4.28 41.83
CA PRO A 232 -20.48 -5.23 42.66
C PRO A 232 -21.27 -6.20 41.77
N VAL A 233 -20.59 -7.22 41.23
CA VAL A 233 -21.18 -8.31 40.43
C VAL A 233 -21.08 -9.62 41.17
N THR A 234 -22.01 -10.51 40.94
CA THR A 234 -22.01 -11.88 41.50
C THR A 234 -20.99 -12.77 40.81
N PRO A 235 -20.46 -13.81 41.47
CA PRO A 235 -19.54 -14.75 40.85
C PRO A 235 -20.07 -15.40 39.55
N ASN A 236 -21.37 -15.66 39.49
CA ASN A 236 -21.99 -16.21 38.28
C ASN A 236 -22.05 -15.22 37.12
N GLU A 237 -22.32 -13.94 37.41
CA GLU A 237 -22.25 -12.90 36.37
C GLU A 237 -20.84 -12.73 35.82
N ILE A 238 -19.82 -12.82 36.68
CA ILE A 238 -18.40 -12.82 36.24
C ILE A 238 -18.13 -14.01 35.32
N ARG A 239 -18.59 -15.21 35.69
CA ARG A 239 -18.39 -16.42 34.88
C ARG A 239 -19.05 -16.26 33.50
N VAL A 240 -20.31 -15.79 33.47
CA VAL A 240 -21.03 -15.55 32.22
C VAL A 240 -20.33 -14.52 31.37
N ALA A 241 -19.89 -13.40 31.95
CA ALA A 241 -19.13 -12.37 31.24
C ALA A 241 -17.80 -12.87 30.65
N MET A 242 -17.17 -13.81 31.34
CA MET A 242 -15.95 -14.49 30.90
C MET A 242 -16.21 -15.72 30.00
N LYS A 243 -17.44 -15.96 29.57
CA LYS A 243 -17.89 -17.09 28.77
C LYS A 243 -17.67 -18.46 29.42
N TYR A 244 -17.66 -18.55 30.75
CA TYR A 244 -17.70 -19.79 31.50
C TYR A 244 -19.12 -20.14 31.87
N GLU A 245 -19.37 -21.45 32.07
CA GLU A 245 -20.65 -21.94 32.58
C GLU A 245 -20.89 -21.44 34.02
N THR A 246 -22.16 -21.21 34.35
CA THR A 246 -22.60 -20.83 35.71
C THR A 246 -22.41 -22.03 36.65
N LEU A 247 -22.09 -21.77 37.92
CA LEU A 247 -22.02 -22.78 38.96
C LEU A 247 -23.41 -23.23 39.39
#